data_857721935e1d043df6e6ed166d7e766c
#
_entry.id   857721935e1d043df6e6ed166d7e766c
#
_cell.length_a   1.000
_cell.length_b   1.000
_cell.length_c   1.000
_cell.angle_alpha   90.00
_cell.angle_beta   90.00
_cell.angle_gamma   90.00
#
_symmetry.space_group_name_H-M   'P 1'
#
loop_
_entity.id
_entity.type
_entity.pdbx_description
1 polymer ?
#
loop_
_entity_poly.entity_id
_entity_poly.type
_entity_poly.pdbx_seq_one_letter_code
_entity_poly.pdbx_strand_id
1 'polypeptide(L)'
;VGVALTPSMFAIGWFMKTRVAFLVNLGTIVGWFFLVPLVVWFNFPIYDAISQSNVPIQDYAGETGAALQMLAFSKAVRTIAIGAIVGGGMFGLAKMYKTFLNIFSDIGGALKGEGSQEYMEGKGWYEWPLKHIPIFMILTFFSMILIFTIGGFSILASLIFATVLIMTTFLLGAIAVRVMGETGIEPVSGTSFIVLLMLLGVFLNAQDLLQLTTQDAILLGLVGTTVFG
;
A
#
# COMPACT_ATOMS: atom_id res chain seq x y z
N VAL A 1 -29.17 -8.05 -4.24
CA VAL A 1 -27.75 -8.28 -4.52
C VAL A 1 -27.56 -8.17 -6.01
N GLY A 2 -26.81 -7.17 -6.48
CA GLY A 2 -26.54 -6.95 -7.90
C GLY A 2 -25.08 -7.31 -8.24
N VAL A 3 -24.85 -7.77 -9.46
CA VAL A 3 -23.50 -7.96 -10.01
C VAL A 3 -23.16 -6.72 -10.85
N ALA A 4 -22.10 -6.01 -10.49
CA ALA A 4 -21.65 -4.87 -11.28
C ALA A 4 -20.93 -5.37 -12.54
N LEU A 5 -21.55 -5.20 -13.69
CA LEU A 5 -20.99 -5.52 -15.00
C LEU A 5 -20.38 -4.26 -15.60
N THR A 6 -19.14 -3.94 -15.21
CA THR A 6 -18.41 -2.83 -15.82
C THR A 6 -17.51 -3.36 -16.94
N PRO A 7 -17.48 -2.73 -18.13
CA PRO A 7 -16.66 -3.20 -19.25
C PRO A 7 -15.16 -3.32 -18.91
N SER A 8 -14.65 -2.44 -18.06
CA SER A 8 -13.27 -2.48 -17.59
C SER A 8 -12.96 -3.74 -16.78
N MET A 9 -13.84 -4.12 -15.85
CA MET A 9 -13.65 -5.33 -15.04
C MET A 9 -13.73 -6.60 -15.88
N PHE A 10 -14.62 -6.59 -16.88
CA PHE A 10 -14.72 -7.70 -17.83
C PHE A 10 -13.46 -7.85 -18.67
N ALA A 11 -12.91 -6.73 -19.18
CA ALA A 11 -11.65 -6.72 -19.93
C ALA A 11 -10.47 -7.23 -19.10
N ILE A 12 -10.35 -6.80 -17.83
CA ILE A 12 -9.31 -7.30 -16.91
C ILE A 12 -9.45 -8.81 -16.72
N GLY A 13 -10.66 -9.31 -16.48
CA GLY A 13 -10.93 -10.75 -16.33
C GLY A 13 -10.53 -11.57 -17.56
N TRP A 14 -10.64 -11.01 -18.76
CA TRP A 14 -10.24 -11.66 -20.00
C TRP A 14 -8.73 -11.91 -20.10
N PHE A 15 -7.92 -10.99 -19.60
CA PHE A 15 -6.44 -11.10 -19.61
C PHE A 15 -5.88 -11.92 -18.46
N MET A 16 -6.69 -12.22 -17.44
CA MET A 16 -6.22 -13.01 -16.29
C MET A 16 -5.97 -14.47 -16.66
N LYS A 17 -4.90 -15.05 -16.13
CA LYS A 17 -4.70 -16.51 -16.16
C LYS A 17 -5.83 -17.19 -15.39
N THR A 18 -6.33 -18.32 -15.91
CA THR A 18 -7.46 -19.07 -15.31
C THR A 18 -7.28 -19.35 -13.81
N ARG A 19 -6.06 -19.71 -13.40
CA ARG A 19 -5.74 -19.97 -11.98
C ARG A 19 -5.95 -18.71 -11.11
N VAL A 20 -5.52 -17.55 -11.60
CA VAL A 20 -5.68 -16.28 -10.88
C VAL A 20 -7.13 -15.87 -10.83
N ALA A 21 -7.85 -15.96 -11.97
CA ALA A 21 -9.27 -15.68 -12.03
C ALA A 21 -10.07 -16.57 -11.06
N PHE A 22 -9.73 -17.86 -10.95
CA PHE A 22 -10.35 -18.77 -9.99
C PHE A 22 -10.11 -18.31 -8.55
N LEU A 23 -8.88 -17.95 -8.18
CA LEU A 23 -8.54 -17.48 -6.82
C LEU A 23 -9.27 -16.16 -6.47
N VAL A 24 -9.37 -15.22 -7.42
CA VAL A 24 -10.11 -13.96 -7.23
C VAL A 24 -11.59 -14.23 -7.00
N ASN A 25 -12.20 -15.10 -7.81
CA ASN A 25 -13.60 -15.50 -7.63
C ASN A 25 -13.81 -16.22 -6.28
N LEU A 26 -12.90 -17.12 -5.89
CA LEU A 26 -12.97 -17.80 -4.60
C LEU A 26 -12.91 -16.77 -3.45
N GLY A 27 -12.00 -15.80 -3.53
CA GLY A 27 -11.89 -14.70 -2.55
C GLY A 27 -13.18 -13.88 -2.46
N THR A 28 -13.81 -13.59 -3.60
CA THR A 28 -15.10 -12.88 -3.66
C THR A 28 -16.22 -13.69 -3.00
N ILE A 29 -16.30 -14.98 -3.30
CA ILE A 29 -17.29 -15.90 -2.68
C ILE A 29 -17.08 -15.96 -1.18
N VAL A 30 -15.84 -16.19 -0.72
CA VAL A 30 -15.52 -16.22 0.71
C VAL A 30 -15.85 -14.88 1.38
N GLY A 31 -15.51 -13.76 0.77
CA GLY A 31 -15.80 -12.44 1.30
C GLY A 31 -17.30 -12.18 1.48
N TRP A 32 -18.07 -12.35 0.41
CA TRP A 32 -19.48 -11.97 0.40
C TRP A 32 -20.42 -13.02 0.99
N PHE A 33 -20.16 -14.32 0.80
CA PHE A 33 -21.06 -15.38 1.27
C PHE A 33 -20.70 -15.95 2.65
N PHE A 34 -19.44 -15.77 3.09
CA PHE A 34 -19.02 -16.26 4.40
C PHE A 34 -18.66 -15.13 5.35
N LEU A 35 -17.71 -14.25 5.00
CA LEU A 35 -17.21 -13.24 5.93
C LEU A 35 -18.25 -12.14 6.21
N VAL A 36 -18.95 -11.63 5.21
CA VAL A 36 -19.98 -10.60 5.43
C VAL A 36 -21.11 -11.10 6.32
N PRO A 37 -21.74 -12.25 6.06
CA PRO A 37 -22.75 -12.80 6.97
C PRO A 37 -22.22 -13.09 8.37
N LEU A 38 -20.99 -13.58 8.49
CA LEU A 38 -20.37 -13.87 9.77
C LEU A 38 -20.15 -12.59 10.61
N VAL A 39 -19.66 -11.53 10.01
CA VAL A 39 -19.50 -10.21 10.66
C VAL A 39 -20.84 -9.66 11.13
N VAL A 40 -21.89 -9.79 10.32
CA VAL A 40 -23.24 -9.35 10.67
C VAL A 40 -23.84 -10.24 11.78
N TRP A 41 -23.67 -11.57 11.68
CA TRP A 41 -24.19 -12.51 12.68
C TRP A 41 -23.60 -12.31 14.06
N PHE A 42 -22.26 -12.15 14.14
CA PHE A 42 -21.57 -11.90 15.40
C PHE A 42 -21.67 -10.44 15.87
N ASN A 43 -22.38 -9.59 15.13
CA ASN A 43 -22.51 -8.16 15.41
C ASN A 43 -21.16 -7.50 15.75
N PHE A 44 -20.20 -7.68 14.86
CA PHE A 44 -18.79 -7.33 15.10
C PHE A 44 -18.66 -5.84 15.46
N PRO A 45 -17.93 -5.48 16.53
CA PRO A 45 -17.74 -4.09 16.89
C PRO A 45 -16.83 -3.40 15.86
N ILE A 46 -17.25 -2.24 15.38
CA ILE A 46 -16.47 -1.37 14.51
C ILE A 46 -16.16 -0.06 15.23
N TYR A 47 -14.99 0.48 14.99
CA TYR A 47 -14.60 1.76 15.56
C TYR A 47 -15.34 2.89 14.82
N ASP A 48 -16.11 3.66 15.56
CA ASP A 48 -16.72 4.90 15.09
C ASP A 48 -15.86 6.10 15.49
N ALA A 49 -15.41 6.87 14.49
CA ALA A 49 -14.56 8.03 14.70
C ALA A 49 -15.32 9.23 15.32
N ILE A 50 -16.64 9.26 15.22
CA ILE A 50 -17.47 10.36 15.76
C ILE A 50 -17.66 10.17 17.24
N SER A 51 -18.09 8.98 17.65
CA SER A 51 -18.30 8.66 19.07
C SER A 51 -17.01 8.24 19.80
N GLN A 52 -15.89 8.09 19.06
CA GLN A 52 -14.59 7.59 19.54
C GLN A 52 -14.71 6.28 20.33
N SER A 53 -15.65 5.44 19.97
CA SER A 53 -15.97 4.19 20.64
C SER A 53 -16.17 3.05 19.67
N ASN A 54 -16.11 1.82 20.19
CA ASN A 54 -16.47 0.65 19.42
C ASN A 54 -17.99 0.44 19.47
N VAL A 55 -18.65 0.56 18.33
CA VAL A 55 -20.09 0.42 18.18
C VAL A 55 -20.38 -0.89 17.43
N PRO A 56 -21.36 -1.71 17.89
CA PRO A 56 -21.81 -2.86 17.14
C PRO A 56 -22.27 -2.48 15.73
N ILE A 57 -21.95 -3.29 14.72
CA ILE A 57 -22.17 -2.92 13.31
C ILE A 57 -23.66 -2.72 12.98
N GLN A 58 -24.55 -3.43 13.67
CA GLN A 58 -26.00 -3.30 13.48
C GLN A 58 -26.51 -1.94 13.99
N ASP A 59 -26.02 -1.48 15.14
CA ASP A 59 -26.39 -0.19 15.71
C ASP A 59 -25.86 0.95 14.84
N TYR A 60 -24.60 0.83 14.40
CA TYR A 60 -23.98 1.79 13.47
C TYR A 60 -24.73 1.89 12.13
N ALA A 61 -25.22 0.78 11.61
CA ALA A 61 -26.03 0.75 10.40
C ALA A 61 -27.40 1.42 10.60
N GLY A 62 -28.00 1.25 11.77
CA GLY A 62 -29.23 1.91 12.15
C GLY A 62 -29.11 3.42 12.24
N GLU A 63 -28.02 3.90 12.84
CA GLU A 63 -27.75 5.36 12.95
C GLU A 63 -27.41 6.02 11.62
N THR A 64 -26.61 5.37 10.79
CA THR A 64 -26.14 5.92 9.52
C THR A 64 -27.10 5.71 8.35
N GLY A 65 -28.09 4.81 8.49
CA GLY A 65 -29.01 4.44 7.41
C GLY A 65 -28.33 3.69 6.25
N ALA A 66 -27.08 3.28 6.42
CA ALA A 66 -26.32 2.57 5.39
C ALA A 66 -26.68 1.08 5.34
N ALA A 67 -26.57 0.48 4.16
CA ALA A 67 -26.82 -0.94 3.99
C ALA A 67 -25.83 -1.77 4.83
N LEU A 68 -26.35 -2.56 5.77
CA LEU A 68 -25.59 -3.35 6.73
C LEU A 68 -24.50 -4.22 6.07
N GLN A 69 -24.82 -4.84 4.93
CA GLN A 69 -23.87 -5.68 4.20
C GLN A 69 -22.68 -4.87 3.63
N MET A 70 -22.96 -3.66 3.14
CA MET A 70 -21.92 -2.78 2.62
C MET A 70 -21.00 -2.27 3.73
N LEU A 71 -21.55 -1.96 4.91
CA LEU A 71 -20.78 -1.60 6.10
C LEU A 71 -19.90 -2.77 6.56
N ALA A 72 -20.47 -3.97 6.67
CA ALA A 72 -19.72 -5.17 7.03
C ALA A 72 -18.56 -5.42 6.06
N PHE A 73 -18.81 -5.28 4.76
CA PHE A 73 -17.75 -5.40 3.77
C PHE A 73 -16.69 -4.30 3.93
N SER A 74 -17.07 -3.03 3.97
CA SER A 74 -16.12 -1.90 3.93
C SER A 74 -15.31 -1.75 5.20
N LYS A 75 -15.91 -2.01 6.36
CA LYS A 75 -15.27 -1.77 7.68
C LYS A 75 -14.52 -3.00 8.20
N ALA A 76 -15.01 -4.21 7.95
CA ALA A 76 -14.39 -5.43 8.46
C ALA A 76 -13.73 -6.27 7.37
N VAL A 77 -14.48 -6.76 6.38
CA VAL A 77 -13.97 -7.72 5.40
C VAL A 77 -12.86 -7.12 4.53
N ARG A 78 -13.02 -5.85 4.09
CA ARG A 78 -12.00 -5.14 3.33
C ARG A 78 -10.69 -5.00 4.10
N THR A 79 -10.74 -4.73 5.40
CA THR A 79 -9.55 -4.61 6.25
C THR A 79 -8.81 -5.96 6.37
N ILE A 80 -9.57 -7.06 6.54
CA ILE A 80 -9.00 -8.42 6.53
C ILE A 80 -8.36 -8.72 5.17
N ALA A 81 -9.02 -8.37 4.06
CA ALA A 81 -8.49 -8.59 2.72
C ALA A 81 -7.20 -7.79 2.47
N ILE A 82 -7.13 -6.53 2.93
CA ILE A 82 -5.90 -5.71 2.85
C ILE A 82 -4.76 -6.39 3.63
N GLY A 83 -5.03 -6.84 4.86
CA GLY A 83 -4.06 -7.58 5.66
C GLY A 83 -3.56 -8.86 4.98
N ALA A 84 -4.45 -9.59 4.33
CA ALA A 84 -4.09 -10.80 3.57
C ALA A 84 -3.21 -10.49 2.35
N ILE A 85 -3.50 -9.41 1.61
CA ILE A 85 -2.66 -8.96 0.48
C ILE A 85 -1.24 -8.62 0.97
N VAL A 86 -1.13 -7.87 2.06
CA VAL A 86 0.16 -7.48 2.62
C VAL A 86 0.91 -8.68 3.16
N GLY A 87 0.25 -9.51 3.96
CA GLY A 87 0.89 -10.72 4.51
C GLY A 87 1.37 -11.66 3.40
N GLY A 88 0.53 -11.90 2.38
CA GLY A 88 0.89 -12.70 1.21
C GLY A 88 2.03 -12.07 0.40
N GLY A 89 1.99 -10.75 0.21
CA GLY A 89 3.04 -10.00 -0.47
C GLY A 89 4.37 -10.05 0.29
N MET A 90 4.36 -9.79 1.59
CA MET A 90 5.56 -9.87 2.43
C MET A 90 6.17 -11.28 2.44
N PHE A 91 5.33 -12.32 2.55
CA PHE A 91 5.80 -13.70 2.45
C PHE A 91 6.41 -14.02 1.08
N GLY A 92 5.80 -13.47 0.01
CA GLY A 92 6.35 -13.57 -1.35
C GLY A 92 7.71 -12.89 -1.48
N LEU A 93 7.87 -11.67 -0.93
CA LEU A 93 9.15 -10.96 -0.89
C LEU A 93 10.18 -11.70 -0.05
N ALA A 94 9.78 -12.22 1.12
CA ALA A 94 10.68 -13.00 1.96
C ALA A 94 11.23 -14.25 1.22
N LYS A 95 10.43 -14.89 0.38
CA LYS A 95 10.90 -15.99 -0.49
C LYS A 95 11.94 -15.55 -1.53
N MET A 96 11.86 -14.29 -1.96
CA MET A 96 12.73 -13.70 -2.98
C MET A 96 13.91 -12.91 -2.38
N TYR A 97 14.18 -13.04 -1.08
CA TYR A 97 15.21 -12.24 -0.40
C TYR A 97 16.59 -12.32 -1.07
N LYS A 98 16.98 -13.50 -1.58
CA LYS A 98 18.24 -13.67 -2.32
C LYS A 98 18.29 -12.84 -3.59
N THR A 99 17.18 -12.73 -4.32
CA THR A 99 17.09 -11.91 -5.53
C THR A 99 17.24 -10.43 -5.17
N PHE A 100 16.63 -9.98 -4.06
CA PHE A 100 16.82 -8.61 -3.58
C PHE A 100 18.27 -8.34 -3.19
N LEU A 101 18.92 -9.26 -2.46
CA LEU A 101 20.33 -9.10 -2.11
C LEU A 101 21.23 -9.02 -3.35
N ASN A 102 20.96 -9.81 -4.38
CA ASN A 102 21.69 -9.74 -5.64
C ASN A 102 21.49 -8.41 -6.34
N ILE A 103 20.25 -7.88 -6.38
CA ILE A 103 19.97 -6.54 -6.97
C ILE A 103 20.77 -5.46 -6.25
N PHE A 104 20.82 -5.47 -4.92
CA PHE A 104 21.63 -4.51 -4.15
C PHE A 104 23.14 -4.68 -4.41
N SER A 105 23.60 -5.91 -4.56
CA SER A 105 24.98 -6.21 -4.93
C SER A 105 25.30 -5.69 -6.33
N ASP A 106 24.40 -5.93 -7.29
CA ASP A 106 24.55 -5.50 -8.68
C ASP A 106 24.53 -3.97 -8.80
N ILE A 107 23.67 -3.28 -8.04
CA ILE A 107 23.66 -1.82 -7.93
C ILE A 107 24.99 -1.33 -7.34
N GLY A 108 25.49 -1.97 -6.30
CA GLY A 108 26.78 -1.66 -5.69
C GLY A 108 27.96 -1.88 -6.64
N GLY A 109 27.93 -2.94 -7.41
CA GLY A 109 28.91 -3.22 -8.49
C GLY A 109 28.85 -2.22 -9.62
N ALA A 110 27.64 -1.88 -10.06
CA ALA A 110 27.42 -0.86 -11.10
C ALA A 110 27.93 0.54 -10.69
N LEU A 111 27.80 0.90 -9.41
CA LEU A 111 28.35 2.16 -8.86
C LEU A 111 29.87 2.14 -8.81
N LYS A 112 30.50 0.98 -8.61
CA LYS A 112 31.96 0.81 -8.59
C LYS A 112 32.57 0.66 -9.98
N GLY A 113 31.75 0.60 -11.02
CA GLY A 113 32.22 0.39 -12.40
C GLY A 113 32.62 -1.06 -12.72
N GLU A 114 32.38 -2.00 -11.82
CA GLU A 114 32.76 -3.42 -11.96
C GLU A 114 31.67 -4.28 -12.61
N GLY A 115 30.51 -3.72 -12.88
CA GLY A 115 29.37 -4.44 -13.47
C GLY A 115 29.30 -4.28 -14.98
N SER A 116 29.96 -5.15 -15.72
CA SER A 116 29.57 -5.41 -17.11
C SER A 116 28.29 -6.27 -17.09
N GLN A 117 27.14 -5.67 -16.79
CA GLN A 117 25.93 -6.25 -17.33
C GLN A 117 26.06 -6.13 -18.86
N GLU A 118 25.99 -7.24 -19.55
CA GLU A 118 25.78 -7.29 -20.97
C GLU A 118 24.56 -6.40 -21.26
N TYR A 119 24.82 -5.16 -21.58
CA TYR A 119 23.85 -4.24 -22.11
C TYR A 119 23.45 -4.86 -23.44
N MET A 120 22.29 -5.52 -23.49
CA MET A 120 21.78 -6.07 -24.74
C MET A 120 21.53 -4.89 -25.67
N GLU A 121 22.46 -4.65 -26.58
CA GLU A 121 22.31 -3.68 -27.66
C GLU A 121 20.98 -3.94 -28.38
N GLY A 122 20.11 -2.94 -28.36
CA GLY A 122 18.78 -3.01 -28.99
C GLY A 122 17.59 -3.01 -27.99
N LYS A 123 17.76 -3.35 -26.73
CA LYS A 123 16.71 -3.20 -25.69
C LYS A 123 16.90 -1.96 -24.82
N GLY A 124 18.04 -1.30 -24.88
CA GLY A 124 18.47 -0.27 -23.95
C GLY A 124 17.69 1.04 -23.96
N TRP A 125 16.83 1.27 -24.92
CA TRP A 125 16.01 2.49 -24.91
C TRP A 125 14.70 2.33 -24.13
N TYR A 126 14.34 1.11 -23.73
CA TYR A 126 13.19 0.81 -22.87
C TYR A 126 13.55 0.72 -21.39
N GLU A 127 14.82 0.49 -21.08
CA GLU A 127 15.29 0.26 -19.73
C GLU A 127 16.19 1.41 -19.28
N TRP A 128 15.82 2.01 -18.15
CA TRP A 128 16.65 3.05 -17.56
C TRP A 128 17.93 2.42 -17.00
N PRO A 129 19.12 2.98 -17.25
CA PRO A 129 20.37 2.41 -16.72
C PRO A 129 20.33 2.31 -15.19
N LEU A 130 20.59 1.11 -14.65
CA LEU A 130 20.54 0.83 -13.21
C LEU A 130 21.38 1.79 -12.36
N LYS A 131 22.50 2.29 -12.91
CA LYS A 131 23.38 3.27 -12.25
C LYS A 131 22.70 4.60 -11.90
N HIS A 132 21.63 4.97 -12.62
CA HIS A 132 20.89 6.20 -12.36
C HIS A 132 19.83 6.05 -11.29
N ILE A 133 19.38 4.84 -10.98
CA ILE A 133 18.34 4.60 -9.98
C ILE A 133 18.76 5.11 -8.59
N PRO A 134 19.95 4.75 -8.05
CA PRO A 134 20.39 5.29 -6.76
C PRO A 134 20.53 6.81 -6.76
N ILE A 135 20.97 7.39 -7.88
CA ILE A 135 21.13 8.85 -8.02
C ILE A 135 19.76 9.52 -7.88
N PHE A 136 18.74 9.02 -8.59
CA PHE A 136 17.38 9.55 -8.48
C PHE A 136 16.76 9.32 -7.10
N MET A 137 17.02 8.17 -6.46
CA MET A 137 16.57 7.92 -5.09
C MET A 137 17.15 8.94 -4.11
N ILE A 138 18.45 9.22 -4.21
CA ILE A 138 19.13 10.22 -3.38
C ILE A 138 18.58 11.62 -3.68
N LEU A 139 18.42 11.97 -4.95
CA LEU A 139 17.85 13.25 -5.36
C LEU A 139 16.44 13.44 -4.80
N THR A 140 15.59 12.43 -4.93
CA THR A 140 14.23 12.43 -4.39
C THR A 140 14.22 12.56 -2.88
N PHE A 141 15.10 11.84 -2.19
CA PHE A 141 15.24 11.91 -0.73
C PHE A 141 15.55 13.35 -0.26
N PHE A 142 16.58 13.97 -0.83
CA PHE A 142 16.93 15.35 -0.48
C PHE A 142 15.87 16.37 -0.91
N SER A 143 15.23 16.15 -2.05
CA SER A 143 14.13 17.00 -2.52
C SER A 143 12.94 16.95 -1.55
N MET A 144 12.57 15.76 -1.04
CA MET A 144 11.53 15.63 -0.02
C MET A 144 11.90 16.40 1.26
N ILE A 145 13.12 16.20 1.79
CA ILE A 145 13.55 16.90 2.98
C ILE A 145 13.47 18.42 2.77
N LEU A 146 13.94 18.92 1.61
CA LEU A 146 13.93 20.33 1.28
C LEU A 146 12.50 20.88 1.24
N ILE A 147 11.59 20.22 0.53
CA ILE A 147 10.19 20.66 0.36
C ILE A 147 9.49 20.74 1.72
N PHE A 148 9.63 19.71 2.57
CA PHE A 148 8.98 19.69 3.88
C PHE A 148 9.59 20.69 4.85
N THR A 149 10.91 20.90 4.79
CA THR A 149 11.58 21.93 5.60
C THR A 149 11.14 23.34 5.20
N ILE A 150 11.00 23.62 3.90
CA ILE A 150 10.43 24.88 3.40
C ILE A 150 8.96 25.02 3.80
N GLY A 151 8.22 23.91 3.84
CA GLY A 151 6.83 23.83 4.30
C GLY A 151 6.64 24.11 5.81
N GLY A 152 7.72 24.33 6.56
CA GLY A 152 7.68 24.68 7.99
C GLY A 152 7.83 23.50 8.95
N PHE A 153 8.07 22.30 8.45
CA PHE A 153 8.34 21.14 9.30
C PHE A 153 9.79 21.10 9.78
N SER A 154 10.03 20.52 10.96
CA SER A 154 11.39 20.36 11.47
C SER A 154 12.22 19.46 10.55
N ILE A 155 13.52 19.70 10.47
CA ILE A 155 14.44 18.88 9.65
C ILE A 155 14.34 17.40 10.05
N LEU A 156 14.19 17.11 11.35
CA LEU A 156 14.08 15.75 11.86
C LEU A 156 12.79 15.08 11.39
N ALA A 157 11.65 15.79 11.44
CA ALA A 157 10.38 15.28 10.93
C ALA A 157 10.44 15.01 9.41
N SER A 158 11.03 15.93 8.65
CA SER A 158 11.21 15.80 7.20
C SER A 158 12.11 14.61 6.84
N LEU A 159 13.17 14.37 7.60
CA LEU A 159 14.08 13.24 7.41
C LEU A 159 13.40 11.90 7.71
N ILE A 160 12.65 11.81 8.82
CA ILE A 160 11.88 10.60 9.17
C ILE A 160 10.83 10.34 8.10
N PHE A 161 10.09 11.36 7.67
CA PHE A 161 9.09 11.24 6.62
C PHE A 161 9.68 10.71 5.32
N ALA A 162 10.76 11.32 4.82
CA ALA A 162 11.42 10.90 3.60
C ALA A 162 11.94 9.46 3.70
N THR A 163 12.53 9.08 4.84
CA THR A 163 13.04 7.72 5.07
C THR A 163 11.91 6.69 5.07
N VAL A 164 10.85 6.94 5.85
CA VAL A 164 9.70 6.03 5.94
C VAL A 164 9.03 5.90 4.58
N LEU A 165 8.83 7.01 3.87
CA LEU A 165 8.15 6.99 2.57
C LEU A 165 8.96 6.24 1.51
N ILE A 166 10.26 6.46 1.40
CA ILE A 166 11.10 5.72 0.43
C ILE A 166 11.12 4.22 0.75
N MET A 167 11.28 3.86 2.02
CA MET A 167 11.27 2.45 2.43
C MET A 167 9.94 1.76 2.15
N THR A 168 8.83 2.43 2.50
CA THR A 168 7.49 1.88 2.24
C THR A 168 7.19 1.82 0.76
N THR A 169 7.56 2.83 -0.03
CA THR A 169 7.38 2.83 -1.49
C THR A 169 8.16 1.69 -2.13
N PHE A 170 9.39 1.44 -1.70
CA PHE A 170 10.17 0.34 -2.23
C PHE A 170 9.54 -1.02 -1.90
N LEU A 171 9.19 -1.26 -0.62
CA LEU A 171 8.62 -2.55 -0.19
C LEU A 171 7.22 -2.77 -0.73
N LEU A 172 6.32 -1.82 -0.51
CA LEU A 172 4.91 -1.95 -0.91
C LEU A 172 4.74 -1.81 -2.42
N GLY A 173 5.56 -0.98 -3.08
CA GLY A 173 5.61 -0.88 -4.52
C GLY A 173 6.02 -2.20 -5.18
N ALA A 174 7.02 -2.90 -4.65
CA ALA A 174 7.40 -4.22 -5.14
C ALA A 174 6.25 -5.25 -4.98
N ILE A 175 5.50 -5.18 -3.87
CA ILE A 175 4.31 -6.01 -3.66
C ILE A 175 3.21 -5.63 -4.66
N ALA A 176 2.94 -4.34 -4.82
CA ALA A 176 1.90 -3.83 -5.72
C ALA A 176 2.17 -4.24 -7.17
N VAL A 177 3.40 -4.04 -7.66
CA VAL A 177 3.81 -4.43 -9.01
C VAL A 177 3.67 -5.94 -9.23
N ARG A 178 4.04 -6.75 -8.25
CA ARG A 178 3.88 -8.20 -8.34
C ARG A 178 2.41 -8.60 -8.42
N VAL A 179 1.57 -8.07 -7.53
CA VAL A 179 0.13 -8.35 -7.52
C VAL A 179 -0.50 -7.89 -8.84
N MET A 180 -0.16 -6.69 -9.31
CA MET A 180 -0.62 -6.16 -10.59
C MET A 180 -0.19 -7.05 -11.77
N GLY A 181 1.04 -7.55 -11.77
CA GLY A 181 1.53 -8.47 -12.80
C GLY A 181 0.81 -9.81 -12.82
N GLU A 182 0.31 -10.29 -11.69
CA GLU A 182 -0.44 -11.55 -11.59
C GLU A 182 -1.93 -11.37 -11.83
N THR A 183 -2.52 -10.27 -11.37
CA THR A 183 -3.98 -10.05 -11.33
C THR A 183 -4.47 -9.04 -12.36
N GLY A 184 -3.60 -8.18 -12.90
CA GLY A 184 -3.97 -7.03 -13.73
C GLY A 184 -4.64 -5.89 -12.95
N ILE A 185 -4.69 -5.97 -11.61
CA ILE A 185 -5.30 -4.96 -10.73
C ILE A 185 -4.24 -4.47 -9.74
N GLU A 186 -4.08 -3.16 -9.68
CA GLU A 186 -3.19 -2.54 -8.71
C GLU A 186 -3.89 -2.39 -7.34
N PRO A 187 -3.30 -2.89 -6.23
CA PRO A 187 -3.91 -2.80 -4.90
C PRO A 187 -3.65 -1.44 -4.22
N VAL A 188 -3.76 -0.33 -4.97
CA VAL A 188 -3.42 1.04 -4.51
C VAL A 188 -4.10 1.38 -3.19
N SER A 189 -5.41 1.15 -3.09
CA SER A 189 -6.16 1.51 -1.88
C SER A 189 -5.72 0.74 -0.63
N GLY A 190 -5.23 -0.50 -0.80
CA GLY A 190 -4.71 -1.30 0.30
C GLY A 190 -3.32 -0.84 0.74
N THR A 191 -2.44 -0.66 -0.21
CA THR A 191 -1.06 -0.23 0.04
C THR A 191 -0.98 1.21 0.57
N SER A 192 -1.76 2.13 0.00
CA SER A 192 -1.86 3.52 0.49
C SER A 192 -2.41 3.59 1.93
N PHE A 193 -3.39 2.75 2.26
CA PHE A 193 -3.91 2.67 3.63
C PHE A 193 -2.84 2.23 4.64
N ILE A 194 -1.97 1.31 4.26
CA ILE A 194 -0.85 0.87 5.11
C ILE A 194 0.17 1.97 5.29
N VAL A 195 0.52 2.70 4.22
CA VAL A 195 1.40 3.87 4.30
C VAL A 195 0.81 4.89 5.27
N LEU A 196 -0.50 5.17 5.17
CA LEU A 196 -1.19 6.06 6.11
C LEU A 196 -1.03 5.59 7.55
N LEU A 197 -1.33 4.33 7.85
CA LEU A 197 -1.21 3.79 9.19
C LEU A 197 0.22 3.82 9.73
N MET A 198 1.20 3.51 8.89
CA MET A 198 2.61 3.58 9.27
C MET A 198 3.05 5.01 9.59
N LEU A 199 2.71 5.97 8.73
CA LEU A 199 3.06 7.38 8.95
C LEU A 199 2.34 7.95 10.17
N LEU A 200 1.04 7.70 10.32
CA LEU A 200 0.29 8.12 11.50
C LEU A 200 0.85 7.47 12.77
N GLY A 201 1.17 6.17 12.73
CA GLY A 201 1.79 5.47 13.85
C GLY A 201 3.12 6.09 14.27
N VAL A 202 3.96 6.47 13.32
CA VAL A 202 5.24 7.13 13.61
C VAL A 202 5.02 8.55 14.14
N PHE A 203 4.25 9.38 13.44
CA PHE A 203 4.14 10.80 13.77
C PHE A 203 3.26 11.09 14.99
N LEU A 204 2.20 10.32 15.23
CA LEU A 204 1.38 10.51 16.43
C LEU A 204 2.11 10.08 17.72
N ASN A 205 2.98 9.06 17.64
CA ASN A 205 3.77 8.64 18.79
C ASN A 205 5.02 9.51 19.03
N ALA A 206 5.46 10.26 18.02
CA ALA A 206 6.67 11.10 18.10
C ALA A 206 6.35 12.60 18.10
N GLN A 207 5.12 13.02 18.41
CA GLN A 207 4.69 14.42 18.38
C GLN A 207 5.58 15.34 19.23
N ASP A 208 5.84 14.95 20.47
CA ASP A 208 6.64 15.74 21.41
C ASP A 208 8.10 15.87 20.94
N LEU A 209 8.67 14.78 20.43
CA LEU A 209 10.05 14.74 19.93
C LEU A 209 10.23 15.58 18.66
N LEU A 210 9.22 15.56 17.79
CA LEU A 210 9.26 16.20 16.48
C LEU A 210 8.66 17.61 16.49
N GLN A 211 8.12 18.05 17.62
CA GLN A 211 7.41 19.33 17.79
C GLN A 211 6.26 19.49 16.78
N LEU A 212 5.50 18.42 16.59
CA LEU A 212 4.37 18.36 15.67
C LEU A 212 3.04 18.47 16.41
N THR A 213 2.11 19.17 15.80
CA THR A 213 0.71 19.12 16.23
C THR A 213 0.04 17.86 15.68
N THR A 214 -1.09 17.47 16.28
CA THR A 214 -1.89 16.34 15.74
C THR A 214 -2.33 16.60 14.31
N GLN A 215 -2.60 17.86 13.95
CA GLN A 215 -2.97 18.26 12.58
C GLN A 215 -1.80 18.04 11.60
N ASP A 216 -0.57 18.38 12.02
CA ASP A 216 0.63 18.16 11.22
C ASP A 216 0.88 16.67 10.97
N ALA A 217 0.71 15.83 11.99
CA ALA A 217 0.86 14.38 11.86
C ALA A 217 -0.17 13.79 10.87
N ILE A 218 -1.42 14.25 10.94
CA ILE A 218 -2.47 13.84 9.98
C ILE A 218 -2.15 14.34 8.57
N LEU A 219 -1.70 15.58 8.42
CA LEU A 219 -1.30 16.13 7.13
C LEU A 219 -0.18 15.32 6.48
N LEU A 220 0.89 15.01 7.24
CA LEU A 220 1.99 14.18 6.77
C LEU A 220 1.53 12.78 6.35
N GLY A 221 0.62 12.18 7.13
CA GLY A 221 0.01 10.90 6.78
C GLY A 221 -0.76 10.97 5.46
N LEU A 222 -1.59 11.98 5.26
CA LEU A 222 -2.37 12.18 4.03
C LEU A 222 -1.48 12.47 2.82
N VAL A 223 -0.48 13.34 2.98
CA VAL A 223 0.47 13.63 1.89
C VAL A 223 1.26 12.37 1.51
N GLY A 224 1.72 11.59 2.48
CA GLY A 224 2.41 10.32 2.20
C GLY A 224 1.55 9.34 1.41
N THR A 225 0.25 9.25 1.72
CA THR A 225 -0.66 8.38 0.96
C THR A 225 -0.90 8.87 -0.47
N THR A 226 -0.97 10.19 -0.68
CA THR A 226 -1.15 10.75 -2.03
C THR A 226 0.09 10.64 -2.89
N VAL A 227 1.28 10.67 -2.29
CA VAL A 227 2.56 10.45 -3.01
C VAL A 227 2.73 8.98 -3.39
N PHE A 228 2.23 8.07 -2.55
CA PHE A 228 2.34 6.63 -2.78
C PHE A 228 1.28 6.11 -3.77
N GLY A 229 0.05 6.62 -3.72
CA GLY A 229 -1.10 6.19 -4.55
C GLY A 229 -1.15 6.90 -5.88
#